data_a0e845b22b5f1ac92b5d94f393865e53
#
_entry.id   a0e845b22b5f1ac92b5d94f393865e53
#
_cell.length_a   1.000
_cell.length_b   1.000
_cell.length_c   1.000
_cell.angle_alpha   90.00
_cell.angle_beta   90.00
_cell.angle_gamma   90.00
#
_symmetry.space_group_name_H-M   'P 1'
#
loop_
_entity.id
_entity.type
_entity.pdbx_description
1 polymer ?
#
loop_
_entity_poly.entity_id
_entity_poly.type
_entity_poly.pdbx_seq_one_letter_code
_entity_poly.pdbx_strand_id
1 'polypeptide(L)'
;ISEKQEVNNLLTVEGENHTLKSESYIRSGLSKNAAVTPHKSGKKCVALLDGGSWSSAGQKVLWNFSVEKSGPYELAFRCSQSSNAGKPVFRKIEIDGITPFAEFESVTFPVTGTNEYENYTLCGKDGKPFEIYLEEGSHTISMQVTLGGFREIYDEIISVMSEINSVGMDLKKLSAGSVDANRTWDMDVVMPE
;
A
#
# COMPACT_ATOMS: atom_id res chain seq x y z
N ILE A 1 3.52 -0.18 40.75
CA ILE A 1 4.42 0.08 39.62
C ILE A 1 4.84 -1.30 39.15
N SER A 2 4.14 -1.83 38.13
CA SER A 2 4.47 -3.11 37.54
C SER A 2 5.70 -2.85 36.62
N GLU A 3 6.83 -3.49 36.92
CA GLU A 3 7.98 -3.53 36.05
C GLU A 3 7.55 -4.12 34.72
N LYS A 4 7.61 -3.29 33.65
CA LYS A 4 7.51 -3.78 32.26
C LYS A 4 8.68 -4.75 32.05
N GLN A 5 8.42 -6.05 32.06
CA GLN A 5 9.39 -7.01 31.53
C GLN A 5 9.50 -6.76 30.05
N GLU A 6 10.60 -6.16 29.63
CA GLU A 6 10.98 -6.09 28.21
C GLU A 6 11.20 -7.52 27.72
N VAL A 7 10.26 -8.05 26.99
CA VAL A 7 10.42 -9.32 26.30
C VAL A 7 11.26 -9.04 25.05
N ASN A 8 12.55 -9.24 25.14
CA ASN A 8 13.51 -9.00 24.07
C ASN A 8 13.45 -10.15 23.04
N ASN A 9 12.27 -10.41 22.46
CA ASN A 9 12.05 -11.41 21.42
C ASN A 9 11.86 -10.73 20.08
N LEU A 10 12.92 -10.75 19.26
CA LEU A 10 12.82 -10.32 17.87
C LEU A 10 12.15 -11.43 17.05
N LEU A 11 10.93 -11.16 16.57
CA LEU A 11 10.26 -12.01 15.61
C LEU A 11 10.46 -11.43 14.21
N THR A 12 10.98 -12.24 13.30
CA THR A 12 11.20 -11.84 11.91
C THR A 12 10.26 -12.60 10.99
N VAL A 13 9.49 -11.84 10.18
CA VAL A 13 8.63 -12.39 9.13
C VAL A 13 9.18 -11.92 7.78
N GLU A 14 9.59 -12.86 6.95
CA GLU A 14 10.16 -12.57 5.65
C GLU A 14 9.05 -12.16 4.66
N GLY A 15 9.25 -11.05 3.95
CA GLY A 15 8.25 -10.48 3.06
C GLY A 15 7.82 -11.42 1.92
N GLU A 16 8.75 -12.24 1.41
CA GLU A 16 8.47 -13.23 0.37
C GLU A 16 7.65 -14.43 0.86
N ASN A 17 7.60 -14.68 2.18
CA ASN A 17 6.86 -15.80 2.77
C ASN A 17 5.40 -15.43 3.08
N HIS A 18 4.77 -14.68 2.18
CA HIS A 18 3.37 -14.32 2.33
C HIS A 18 2.46 -15.56 2.23
N THR A 19 1.40 -15.54 3.04
CA THR A 19 0.40 -16.63 3.09
C THR A 19 -0.68 -16.45 2.05
N LEU A 20 -1.21 -15.22 1.92
CA LEU A 20 -2.26 -14.88 0.97
C LEU A 20 -1.90 -13.58 0.24
N LYS A 21 -2.42 -13.46 -0.97
CA LYS A 21 -2.31 -12.26 -1.81
C LYS A 21 -3.59 -12.04 -2.59
N SER A 22 -3.98 -10.79 -2.78
CA SER A 22 -5.22 -10.44 -3.50
C SER A 22 -5.15 -10.75 -4.99
N GLU A 23 -3.94 -10.70 -5.56
CA GLU A 23 -3.74 -10.83 -7.01
C GLU A 23 -2.67 -11.87 -7.32
N SER A 24 -2.91 -12.69 -8.34
CA SER A 24 -2.01 -13.79 -8.72
C SER A 24 -0.63 -13.31 -9.17
N TYR A 25 -0.53 -12.12 -9.74
CA TYR A 25 0.72 -11.55 -10.26
C TYR A 25 1.60 -10.89 -9.19
N ILE A 26 1.12 -10.70 -7.96
CA ILE A 26 1.99 -10.33 -6.82
C ILE A 26 2.97 -11.49 -6.60
N ARG A 27 4.26 -11.22 -6.64
CA ARG A 27 5.30 -12.25 -6.65
C ARG A 27 6.50 -11.89 -5.82
N SER A 28 7.28 -12.91 -5.47
CA SER A 28 8.62 -12.72 -4.94
C SER A 28 9.59 -12.39 -6.07
N GLY A 29 10.52 -11.49 -5.79
CA GLY A 29 11.65 -11.16 -6.63
C GLY A 29 12.95 -11.74 -6.09
N LEU A 30 14.03 -11.59 -6.85
CA LEU A 30 15.39 -11.97 -6.44
C LEU A 30 16.29 -10.74 -6.45
N SER A 31 16.99 -10.52 -5.36
CA SER A 31 17.97 -9.44 -5.24
C SER A 31 19.38 -10.00 -5.04
N LYS A 32 20.35 -9.34 -5.69
CA LYS A 32 21.79 -9.56 -5.47
C LYS A 32 22.38 -8.53 -4.50
N ASN A 33 21.56 -7.62 -3.99
CA ASN A 33 21.99 -6.56 -3.12
C ASN A 33 22.41 -7.14 -1.76
N ALA A 34 23.63 -6.82 -1.33
CA ALA A 34 24.18 -7.25 -0.05
C ALA A 34 23.43 -6.67 1.17
N ALA A 35 22.65 -5.60 0.99
CA ALA A 35 21.84 -5.01 2.04
C ALA A 35 20.53 -5.78 2.33
N VAL A 36 20.16 -6.75 1.47
CA VAL A 36 19.00 -7.62 1.70
C VAL A 36 19.36 -8.69 2.73
N THR A 37 18.53 -8.82 3.74
CA THR A 37 18.67 -9.83 4.81
C THR A 37 17.54 -10.87 4.71
N PRO A 38 17.71 -12.09 5.25
CA PRO A 38 18.93 -12.63 5.83
C PRO A 38 19.97 -13.04 4.78
N HIS A 39 21.23 -12.80 5.09
CA HIS A 39 22.31 -13.34 4.25
C HIS A 39 22.38 -14.85 4.38
N LYS A 40 22.23 -15.56 3.27
CA LYS A 40 22.47 -17.02 3.22
C LYS A 40 23.82 -17.28 2.58
N SER A 41 24.76 -17.77 3.36
CA SER A 41 26.09 -18.19 2.86
C SER A 41 25.92 -19.12 1.65
N GLY A 42 26.69 -18.84 0.59
CA GLY A 42 26.66 -19.64 -0.65
C GLY A 42 25.52 -19.31 -1.62
N LYS A 43 24.58 -18.42 -1.30
CA LYS A 43 23.55 -17.96 -2.23
C LYS A 43 23.92 -16.62 -2.87
N LYS A 44 23.87 -16.55 -4.21
CA LYS A 44 24.13 -15.32 -4.97
C LYS A 44 22.97 -14.35 -5.00
N CYS A 45 21.76 -14.79 -4.65
CA CYS A 45 20.53 -14.00 -4.65
C CYS A 45 19.70 -14.34 -3.41
N VAL A 46 19.02 -13.33 -2.87
CA VAL A 46 18.07 -13.45 -1.77
C VAL A 46 16.67 -13.12 -2.29
N ALA A 47 15.69 -13.89 -1.89
CA ALA A 47 14.30 -13.61 -2.23
C ALA A 47 13.79 -12.40 -1.41
N LEU A 48 12.86 -11.69 -2.00
CA LEU A 48 12.15 -10.56 -1.38
C LEU A 48 10.75 -10.44 -1.99
N LEU A 49 9.83 -9.74 -1.37
CA LEU A 49 8.57 -9.35 -2.00
C LEU A 49 8.84 -8.26 -3.04
N ASP A 50 8.49 -8.53 -4.30
CA ASP A 50 8.68 -7.59 -5.41
C ASP A 50 7.67 -6.45 -5.35
N GLY A 51 8.11 -5.29 -4.87
CA GLY A 51 7.30 -4.08 -4.77
C GLY A 51 6.72 -3.60 -6.11
N GLY A 52 7.38 -3.90 -7.24
CA GLY A 52 6.88 -3.57 -8.57
C GLY A 52 5.63 -4.36 -8.95
N SER A 53 5.50 -5.59 -8.45
CA SER A 53 4.30 -6.42 -8.63
C SER A 53 3.19 -6.11 -7.62
N TRP A 54 3.45 -5.26 -6.63
CA TRP A 54 2.55 -4.89 -5.54
C TRP A 54 2.48 -3.38 -5.36
N SER A 55 1.92 -2.71 -6.35
CA SER A 55 1.96 -1.24 -6.50
C SER A 55 0.61 -0.58 -6.77
N SER A 56 -0.42 -1.34 -7.12
CA SER A 56 -1.75 -0.80 -7.43
C SER A 56 -2.64 -0.71 -6.21
N ALA A 57 -3.39 0.39 -6.09
CA ALA A 57 -4.31 0.61 -4.96
C ALA A 57 -5.30 -0.56 -4.81
N GLY A 58 -5.54 -0.97 -3.57
CA GLY A 58 -6.40 -2.10 -3.23
C GLY A 58 -5.68 -3.45 -3.15
N GLN A 59 -4.50 -3.61 -3.74
CA GLN A 59 -3.71 -4.84 -3.63
C GLN A 59 -3.31 -5.10 -2.19
N LYS A 60 -3.55 -6.33 -1.72
CA LYS A 60 -3.32 -6.75 -0.34
C LYS A 60 -2.47 -8.02 -0.27
N VAL A 61 -1.56 -8.04 0.66
CA VAL A 61 -0.75 -9.21 1.02
C VAL A 61 -0.93 -9.48 2.51
N LEU A 62 -0.96 -10.76 2.88
CA LEU A 62 -1.15 -11.23 4.25
C LEU A 62 -0.08 -12.24 4.62
N TRP A 63 0.44 -12.13 5.83
CA TRP A 63 1.39 -13.06 6.43
C TRP A 63 0.81 -13.62 7.72
N ASN A 64 1.05 -14.91 7.95
CA ASN A 64 0.82 -15.56 9.25
C ASN A 64 2.11 -15.58 10.03
N PHE A 65 2.03 -15.35 11.33
CA PHE A 65 3.15 -15.47 12.25
C PHE A 65 2.66 -16.00 13.60
N SER A 66 3.59 -16.44 14.43
CA SER A 66 3.25 -16.95 15.78
C SER A 66 4.06 -16.20 16.82
N VAL A 67 3.37 -15.84 17.90
CA VAL A 67 3.92 -15.17 19.07
C VAL A 67 4.09 -16.19 20.19
N GLU A 68 5.29 -16.29 20.74
CA GLU A 68 5.60 -17.26 21.82
C GLU A 68 5.20 -16.77 23.21
N LYS A 69 5.03 -15.47 23.38
CA LYS A 69 4.67 -14.86 24.67
C LYS A 69 3.74 -13.68 24.46
N SER A 70 2.68 -13.61 25.24
CA SER A 70 1.78 -12.45 25.26
C SER A 70 2.53 -11.21 25.76
N GLY A 71 2.31 -10.06 25.10
CA GLY A 71 2.93 -8.81 25.51
C GLY A 71 2.81 -7.70 24.46
N PRO A 72 3.38 -6.51 24.75
CA PRO A 72 3.47 -5.43 23.78
C PRO A 72 4.57 -5.71 22.75
N TYR A 73 4.25 -5.51 21.48
CA TYR A 73 5.14 -5.65 20.34
C TYR A 73 5.17 -4.37 19.54
N GLU A 74 6.33 -4.05 19.00
CA GLU A 74 6.54 -2.94 18.08
C GLU A 74 6.74 -3.50 16.66
N LEU A 75 6.21 -2.78 15.67
CA LEU A 75 6.37 -3.17 14.26
C LEU A 75 7.46 -2.35 13.59
N ALA A 76 8.42 -3.06 12.99
CA ALA A 76 9.42 -2.47 12.13
C ALA A 76 9.47 -3.20 10.78
N PHE A 77 9.67 -2.45 9.72
CA PHE A 77 9.78 -2.96 8.36
C PHE A 77 11.16 -2.67 7.79
N ARG A 78 11.80 -3.69 7.24
CA ARG A 78 12.99 -3.50 6.42
C ARG A 78 12.59 -3.43 4.97
N CYS A 79 12.66 -2.26 4.39
CA CYS A 79 12.17 -2.00 3.05
C CYS A 79 13.11 -1.09 2.24
N SER A 80 12.91 -1.09 0.93
CA SER A 80 13.52 -0.17 -0.03
C SER A 80 12.44 0.43 -0.91
N GLN A 81 12.42 1.74 -1.04
CA GLN A 81 11.49 2.47 -1.88
C GLN A 81 12.23 3.54 -2.67
N SER A 82 12.64 3.23 -3.90
CA SER A 82 13.38 4.14 -4.76
C SER A 82 12.75 4.35 -6.14
N SER A 83 11.68 3.61 -6.47
CA SER A 83 11.14 3.53 -7.83
C SER A 83 9.94 4.43 -8.12
N ASN A 84 9.31 5.04 -7.12
CA ASN A 84 8.11 5.87 -7.32
C ASN A 84 8.46 7.35 -7.59
N ALA A 85 9.40 7.60 -8.51
CA ALA A 85 9.82 8.97 -8.88
C ALA A 85 10.16 9.88 -7.68
N GLY A 86 10.76 9.31 -6.63
CA GLY A 86 11.09 10.04 -5.39
C GLY A 86 9.89 10.39 -4.51
N LYS A 87 8.75 9.73 -4.69
CA LYS A 87 7.55 9.94 -3.89
C LYS A 87 7.34 8.81 -2.88
N PRO A 88 6.81 9.09 -1.70
CA PRO A 88 6.48 8.06 -0.71
C PRO A 88 5.39 7.12 -1.23
N VAL A 89 5.27 5.95 -0.61
CA VAL A 89 4.18 5.00 -0.84
C VAL A 89 3.39 4.80 0.43
N PHE A 90 2.12 4.42 0.28
CA PHE A 90 1.19 4.32 1.39
C PHE A 90 0.67 2.89 1.52
N ARG A 91 0.54 2.42 2.75
CA ARG A 91 0.01 1.10 3.08
C ARG A 91 -0.95 1.19 4.25
N LYS A 92 -2.11 0.55 4.13
CA LYS A 92 -2.94 0.21 5.26
C LYS A 92 -2.39 -1.05 5.90
N ILE A 93 -2.30 -1.08 7.23
CA ILE A 93 -1.80 -2.22 7.99
C ILE A 93 -2.90 -2.70 8.94
N GLU A 94 -3.15 -4.00 8.92
CA GLU A 94 -4.09 -4.64 9.83
C GLU A 94 -3.41 -5.80 10.54
N ILE A 95 -3.72 -5.97 11.81
CA ILE A 95 -3.36 -7.12 12.64
C ILE A 95 -4.64 -7.87 12.97
N ASP A 96 -4.69 -9.15 12.65
CA ASP A 96 -5.86 -10.01 12.83
C ASP A 96 -7.16 -9.44 12.22
N GLY A 97 -6.99 -8.74 11.08
CA GLY A 97 -8.09 -8.11 10.36
C GLY A 97 -8.57 -6.78 10.94
N ILE A 98 -7.92 -6.26 11.97
CA ILE A 98 -8.26 -5.01 12.64
C ILE A 98 -7.14 -3.99 12.43
N THR A 99 -7.49 -2.74 12.17
CA THR A 99 -6.54 -1.62 12.17
C THR A 99 -6.35 -1.13 13.61
N PRO A 100 -5.20 -1.40 14.26
CA PRO A 100 -5.04 -1.13 15.70
C PRO A 100 -4.98 0.36 16.05
N PHE A 101 -4.53 1.20 15.13
CA PHE A 101 -4.42 2.65 15.29
C PHE A 101 -4.94 3.36 14.03
N ALA A 102 -5.48 4.56 14.19
CA ALA A 102 -5.96 5.35 13.04
C ALA A 102 -4.87 5.64 12.01
N GLU A 103 -3.63 5.82 12.45
CA GLU A 103 -2.46 6.02 11.60
C GLU A 103 -2.16 4.82 10.69
N PHE A 104 -2.58 3.61 11.09
CA PHE A 104 -2.37 2.39 10.30
C PHE A 104 -3.31 2.26 9.10
N GLU A 105 -4.34 3.11 9.00
CA GLU A 105 -5.16 3.21 7.79
C GLU A 105 -4.35 3.71 6.58
N SER A 106 -3.28 4.50 6.83
CA SER A 106 -2.43 5.01 5.75
C SER A 106 -1.02 5.31 6.25
N VAL A 107 -0.25 4.28 6.50
CA VAL A 107 1.17 4.39 6.85
C VAL A 107 1.96 4.88 5.65
N THR A 108 2.74 5.93 5.85
CA THR A 108 3.64 6.49 4.83
C THR A 108 5.01 5.83 4.92
N PHE A 109 5.42 5.15 3.88
CA PHE A 109 6.79 4.64 3.75
C PHE A 109 7.64 5.66 2.97
N PRO A 110 8.72 6.17 3.57
CA PRO A 110 9.56 7.19 2.96
C PRO A 110 10.32 6.65 1.75
N VAL A 111 10.85 7.56 0.96
CA VAL A 111 11.77 7.23 -0.13
C VAL A 111 13.13 6.88 0.46
N THR A 112 13.69 5.76 0.06
CA THR A 112 15.07 5.37 0.37
C THR A 112 16.02 5.73 -0.77
N GLY A 113 17.31 5.67 -0.53
CA GLY A 113 18.30 5.74 -1.61
C GLY A 113 18.18 4.57 -2.60
N THR A 114 18.76 4.72 -3.77
CA THR A 114 18.76 3.65 -4.79
C THR A 114 19.49 2.42 -4.27
N ASN A 115 18.82 1.28 -4.23
CA ASN A 115 19.31 0.03 -3.66
C ASN A 115 19.65 0.09 -2.16
N GLU A 116 19.16 1.06 -1.44
CA GLU A 116 19.29 1.15 0.01
C GLU A 116 18.07 0.52 0.68
N TYR A 117 18.33 -0.24 1.76
CA TYR A 117 17.31 -0.84 2.61
C TYR A 117 17.38 -0.21 3.99
N GLU A 118 16.27 0.31 4.44
CA GLU A 118 16.15 0.97 5.72
C GLU A 118 15.19 0.21 6.65
N ASN A 119 15.46 0.28 7.94
CA ASN A 119 14.54 -0.19 8.96
C ASN A 119 13.60 0.96 9.32
N TYR A 120 12.33 0.78 9.09
CA TYR A 120 11.30 1.74 9.37
C TYR A 120 10.40 1.22 10.50
N THR A 121 10.57 1.78 11.70
CA THR A 121 9.69 1.48 12.86
C THR A 121 8.46 2.38 12.81
N LEU A 122 7.29 1.80 13.02
CA LEU A 122 6.05 2.58 13.06
C LEU A 122 5.97 3.38 14.36
N CYS A 123 6.06 4.69 14.23
CA CYS A 123 6.04 5.62 15.36
C CYS A 123 4.86 6.60 15.25
N GLY A 124 4.36 7.01 16.41
CA GLY A 124 3.40 8.10 16.52
C GLY A 124 4.03 9.46 16.22
N LYS A 125 3.22 10.50 16.22
CA LYS A 125 3.66 11.90 16.00
C LYS A 125 4.66 12.38 17.06
N ASP A 126 4.67 11.77 18.24
CA ASP A 126 5.60 12.01 19.33
C ASP A 126 6.95 11.29 19.18
N GLY A 127 7.13 10.53 18.08
CA GLY A 127 8.32 9.74 17.78
C GLY A 127 8.44 8.43 18.56
N LYS A 128 7.42 8.07 19.36
CA LYS A 128 7.41 6.80 20.08
C LYS A 128 6.85 5.69 19.22
N PRO A 129 7.44 4.48 19.24
CA PRO A 129 6.89 3.33 18.56
C PRO A 129 5.46 3.01 19.03
N PHE A 130 4.63 2.53 18.11
CA PHE A 130 3.33 1.99 18.46
C PHE A 130 3.51 0.62 19.11
N GLU A 131 3.00 0.47 20.33
CA GLU A 131 2.94 -0.81 21.05
C GLU A 131 1.60 -1.51 20.75
N ILE A 132 1.65 -2.70 20.17
CA ILE A 132 0.49 -3.54 19.88
C ILE A 132 0.53 -4.72 20.84
N TYR A 133 -0.50 -4.91 21.64
CA TYR A 133 -0.59 -6.08 22.52
C TYR A 133 -1.00 -7.30 21.71
N LEU A 134 -0.15 -8.32 21.69
CA LEU A 134 -0.42 -9.62 21.07
C LEU A 134 -0.45 -10.70 22.13
N GLU A 135 -1.40 -11.60 22.03
CA GLU A 135 -1.47 -12.79 22.87
C GLU A 135 -0.51 -13.88 22.34
N GLU A 136 -0.17 -14.86 23.16
CA GLU A 136 0.53 -16.04 22.71
C GLU A 136 -0.32 -16.81 21.70
N GLY A 137 0.23 -17.13 20.53
CA GLY A 137 -0.50 -17.86 19.51
C GLY A 137 -0.23 -17.39 18.10
N SER A 138 -1.12 -17.78 17.19
CA SER A 138 -1.05 -17.45 15.76
C SER A 138 -1.77 -16.15 15.47
N HIS A 139 -1.10 -15.27 14.77
CA HIS A 139 -1.59 -13.97 14.34
C HIS A 139 -1.43 -13.76 12.84
N THR A 140 -2.10 -12.76 12.32
CA THR A 140 -1.97 -12.33 10.94
C THR A 140 -1.59 -10.86 10.87
N ILE A 141 -0.70 -10.52 9.95
CA ILE A 141 -0.48 -9.14 9.53
C ILE A 141 -0.82 -9.01 8.06
N SER A 142 -1.57 -7.99 7.71
CA SER A 142 -1.85 -7.69 6.31
C SER A 142 -1.46 -6.26 5.96
N MET A 143 -0.99 -6.08 4.74
CA MET A 143 -0.66 -4.77 4.20
C MET A 143 -1.38 -4.57 2.87
N GLN A 144 -2.07 -3.45 2.73
CA GLN A 144 -2.80 -3.09 1.52
C GLN A 144 -2.26 -1.79 0.93
N VAL A 145 -2.08 -1.75 -0.38
CA VAL A 145 -1.69 -0.53 -1.10
C VAL A 145 -2.84 0.47 -1.03
N THR A 146 -2.54 1.70 -0.60
CA THR A 146 -3.50 2.81 -0.55
C THR A 146 -2.97 4.02 -1.31
N LEU A 147 -3.86 4.95 -1.64
CA LEU A 147 -3.50 6.23 -2.25
C LEU A 147 -3.07 7.27 -1.20
N GLY A 148 -3.24 6.97 0.09
CA GLY A 148 -2.93 7.90 1.17
C GLY A 148 -3.65 9.24 1.00
N GLY A 149 -2.94 10.33 1.24
CA GLY A 149 -3.46 11.69 1.07
C GLY A 149 -3.79 12.10 -0.38
N PHE A 150 -3.45 11.28 -1.38
CA PHE A 150 -3.82 11.55 -2.78
C PHE A 150 -5.20 11.03 -3.16
N ARG A 151 -5.91 10.37 -2.26
CA ARG A 151 -7.21 9.75 -2.55
C ARG A 151 -8.24 10.78 -2.98
N GLU A 152 -8.37 11.89 -2.26
CA GLU A 152 -9.33 12.95 -2.58
C GLU A 152 -9.10 13.54 -3.97
N ILE A 153 -7.83 13.83 -4.30
CA ILE A 153 -7.45 14.34 -5.63
C ILE A 153 -7.77 13.32 -6.72
N TYR A 154 -7.51 12.04 -6.46
CA TYR A 154 -7.81 10.98 -7.41
C TYR A 154 -9.31 10.85 -7.66
N ASP A 155 -10.12 10.86 -6.61
CA ASP A 155 -11.59 10.77 -6.70
C ASP A 155 -12.17 11.98 -7.45
N GLU A 156 -11.63 13.18 -7.24
CA GLU A 156 -11.99 14.39 -8.00
C GLU A 156 -11.65 14.26 -9.49
N ILE A 157 -10.46 13.78 -9.83
CA ILE A 157 -10.06 13.53 -11.22
C ILE A 157 -11.02 12.55 -11.89
N ILE A 158 -11.38 11.46 -11.22
CA ILE A 158 -12.31 10.46 -11.76
C ILE A 158 -13.69 11.07 -11.99
N SER A 159 -14.17 11.92 -11.09
CA SER A 159 -15.44 12.64 -11.24
C SER A 159 -15.43 13.51 -12.48
N VAL A 160 -14.42 14.37 -12.62
CA VAL A 160 -14.26 15.26 -13.80
C VAL A 160 -14.15 14.46 -15.10
N MET A 161 -13.41 13.35 -15.11
CA MET A 161 -13.32 12.47 -16.28
C MET A 161 -14.69 11.86 -16.65
N SER A 162 -15.51 11.51 -15.66
CA SER A 162 -16.86 11.00 -15.87
C SER A 162 -17.75 12.06 -16.51
N GLU A 163 -17.69 13.31 -16.04
CA GLU A 163 -18.41 14.44 -16.61
C GLU A 163 -18.01 14.71 -18.06
N ILE A 164 -16.70 14.75 -18.35
CA ILE A 164 -16.19 14.90 -19.71
C ILE A 164 -16.70 13.79 -20.63
N ASN A 165 -16.70 12.54 -20.16
CA ASN A 165 -17.22 11.41 -20.92
C ASN A 165 -18.73 11.54 -21.18
N SER A 166 -19.51 12.02 -20.21
CA SER A 166 -20.94 12.28 -20.38
C SER A 166 -21.19 13.31 -21.48
N VAL A 167 -20.52 14.46 -21.40
CA VAL A 167 -20.59 15.50 -22.43
C VAL A 167 -20.18 14.95 -23.79
N GLY A 168 -19.10 14.15 -23.84
CA GLY A 168 -18.66 13.49 -25.07
C GLY A 168 -19.69 12.54 -25.68
N MET A 169 -20.45 11.81 -24.84
CA MET A 169 -21.53 10.96 -25.30
C MET A 169 -22.73 11.77 -25.83
N ASP A 170 -23.05 12.87 -25.19
CA ASP A 170 -24.14 13.75 -25.65
C ASP A 170 -23.80 14.44 -26.97
N LEU A 171 -22.57 14.91 -27.12
CA LEU A 171 -22.07 15.41 -28.42
C LEU A 171 -22.11 14.34 -29.52
N LYS A 172 -21.78 13.09 -29.20
CA LYS A 172 -21.90 11.97 -30.15
C LYS A 172 -23.36 11.69 -30.54
N LYS A 173 -24.30 11.76 -29.60
CA LYS A 173 -25.74 11.61 -29.89
C LYS A 173 -26.20 12.72 -30.84
N LEU A 174 -25.73 13.95 -30.66
CA LEU A 174 -26.05 15.07 -31.53
C LEU A 174 -25.46 14.90 -32.95
N SER A 175 -24.26 14.34 -33.07
CA SER A 175 -23.54 14.15 -34.33
C SER A 175 -23.85 12.81 -35.03
N ALA A 176 -24.52 11.85 -34.38
CA ALA A 176 -24.79 10.52 -34.93
C ALA A 176 -25.92 10.49 -35.96
N GLY A 177 -26.66 11.59 -36.18
CA GLY A 177 -27.54 11.79 -37.32
C GLY A 177 -26.80 12.45 -38.47
N SER A 178 -27.28 12.29 -39.72
CA SER A 178 -26.79 13.02 -40.87
C SER A 178 -26.72 14.51 -40.51
N VAL A 179 -25.52 15.09 -40.57
CA VAL A 179 -25.31 16.50 -40.23
C VAL A 179 -26.07 17.32 -41.28
N ASP A 180 -27.28 17.78 -40.92
CA ASP A 180 -27.98 18.77 -41.71
C ASP A 180 -27.27 20.12 -41.53
N ALA A 181 -26.49 20.52 -42.57
CA ALA A 181 -25.73 21.76 -42.54
C ALA A 181 -26.60 23.02 -42.36
N ASN A 182 -27.91 22.90 -42.50
CA ASN A 182 -28.87 24.02 -42.38
C ASN A 182 -29.63 23.99 -41.04
N ARG A 183 -29.33 23.04 -40.14
CA ARG A 183 -29.96 22.97 -38.85
C ARG A 183 -29.30 23.95 -37.86
N THR A 184 -30.05 24.92 -37.42
CA THR A 184 -29.66 25.78 -36.29
C THR A 184 -29.77 24.96 -35.01
N TRP A 185 -28.60 24.74 -34.35
CA TRP A 185 -28.52 24.09 -33.07
C TRP A 185 -28.73 25.16 -31.99
N ASP A 186 -29.84 25.09 -31.27
CA ASP A 186 -30.02 25.86 -30.04
C ASP A 186 -29.34 25.07 -28.92
N MET A 187 -28.10 25.44 -28.64
CA MET A 187 -27.24 24.68 -27.70
C MET A 187 -27.83 24.75 -26.28
N ASP A 188 -28.49 25.84 -25.90
CA ASP A 188 -29.11 26.03 -24.58
C ASP A 188 -30.28 25.07 -24.35
N VAL A 189 -30.96 24.66 -25.44
CA VAL A 189 -32.05 23.68 -25.37
C VAL A 189 -31.55 22.24 -25.42
N VAL A 190 -30.47 22.02 -26.14
CA VAL A 190 -29.94 20.67 -26.39
C VAL A 190 -28.95 20.23 -25.29
N MET A 191 -28.27 21.16 -24.68
CA MET A 191 -27.36 20.95 -23.56
C MET A 191 -27.57 22.06 -22.51
N PRO A 192 -28.62 21.98 -21.71
CA PRO A 192 -28.80 22.90 -20.58
C PRO A 192 -27.64 22.69 -19.57
N GLU A 193 -27.11 23.79 -18.99
CA GLU A 193 -26.06 23.78 -17.96
C GLU A 193 -26.44 22.95 -16.72
#